data_3185ef168c8e0e6cc74730dec69c0a0a
#
_entry.id   3185ef168c8e0e6cc74730dec69c0a0a
#
_cell.length_a   1.000
_cell.length_b   1.000
_cell.length_c   1.000
_cell.angle_alpha   90.00
_cell.angle_beta   90.00
_cell.angle_gamma   90.00
#
_symmetry.space_group_name_H-M   'P 1'
#
loop_
_entity.id
_entity.type
_entity.pdbx_description
1 polymer ?
#
loop_
_entity_poly.entity_id
_entity_poly.type
_entity_poly.pdbx_seq_one_letter_code
_entity_poly.pdbx_strand_id
1 'polypeptide(L)'
;MKMKFTKKIATILLSVCLIVPCFSVMALAANGVIFFSDLETSVGDEFTITGTAVVSGDVIGDATIHMTYDPSYMRFEEGDGVNADTDGNLTFKGSGDGSSDRIEFTMKFQALQEGSTRLEQGDATVTDSAGSSVACEEGYADVTIGAGDPSKIKDVASGTSVTIDGQEYTLSGDFSDSMIPAGFTAGEITYNDSTYKGAVQEKTGLQMAYLVDGDGKGDFWMYDLSDSSFSPA
;
A
#
# COMPACT_ATOMS: atom_id res chain seq x y z
N MET A 1 -55.50 9.99 61.87
CA MET A 1 -54.35 10.83 61.46
C MET A 1 -53.09 9.98 61.25
N LYS A 2 -53.17 8.94 60.42
CA LYS A 2 -52.05 7.98 60.21
C LYS A 2 -51.68 7.76 58.75
N MET A 3 -52.14 8.55 57.82
CA MET A 3 -51.99 8.28 56.34
C MET A 3 -51.18 9.31 55.54
N LYS A 4 -50.58 10.29 56.18
CA LYS A 4 -49.78 11.34 55.47
C LYS A 4 -48.26 11.16 55.64
N PHE A 5 -47.81 10.31 56.56
CA PHE A 5 -46.39 10.17 56.83
C PHE A 5 -45.71 9.17 55.89
N THR A 6 -46.43 8.14 55.49
CA THR A 6 -45.89 7.09 54.61
C THR A 6 -45.63 7.53 53.14
N LYS A 7 -46.47 8.51 52.65
CA LYS A 7 -46.29 9.02 51.27
C LYS A 7 -45.07 9.93 51.14
N LYS A 8 -44.68 10.64 52.17
CA LYS A 8 -43.50 11.53 52.13
C LYS A 8 -42.18 10.75 52.24
N ILE A 9 -42.16 9.64 52.94
CA ILE A 9 -40.98 8.76 53.06
C ILE A 9 -40.75 7.98 51.76
N ALA A 10 -41.81 7.52 51.08
CA ALA A 10 -41.70 6.86 49.79
C ALA A 10 -41.17 7.79 48.67
N THR A 11 -41.55 9.09 48.72
CA THR A 11 -41.06 10.08 47.73
C THR A 11 -39.60 10.45 47.95
N ILE A 12 -39.11 10.45 49.18
CA ILE A 12 -37.72 10.73 49.53
C ILE A 12 -36.84 9.52 49.18
N LEU A 13 -37.32 8.30 49.36
CA LEU A 13 -36.60 7.07 49.00
C LEU A 13 -36.51 6.90 47.49
N LEU A 14 -37.50 7.34 46.71
CA LEU A 14 -37.46 7.28 45.25
C LEU A 14 -36.54 8.36 44.61
N SER A 15 -36.34 9.48 45.36
CA SER A 15 -35.45 10.55 44.89
C SER A 15 -33.97 10.25 45.15
N VAL A 16 -33.63 9.40 46.10
CA VAL A 16 -32.23 9.06 46.42
C VAL A 16 -31.68 7.97 45.50
N CYS A 17 -32.54 7.15 44.89
CA CYS A 17 -32.11 6.13 43.94
C CYS A 17 -31.76 6.67 42.52
N LEU A 18 -31.97 7.97 42.23
CA LEU A 18 -31.72 8.56 40.92
C LEU A 18 -30.42 9.38 40.84
N ILE A 19 -29.64 9.40 41.93
CA ILE A 19 -28.29 9.97 41.91
C ILE A 19 -27.30 8.78 42.11
N VAL A 20 -27.30 7.86 41.17
CA VAL A 20 -26.12 7.09 40.88
C VAL A 20 -25.26 8.07 40.04
N PRO A 21 -24.14 8.59 40.57
CA PRO A 21 -23.21 9.25 39.70
C PRO A 21 -22.76 8.18 38.67
N CYS A 22 -23.17 8.32 37.43
CA CYS A 22 -22.44 7.76 36.33
C CYS A 22 -21.04 8.39 36.44
N PHE A 23 -20.18 7.81 37.21
CA PHE A 23 -18.76 7.91 36.99
C PHE A 23 -18.56 7.23 35.62
N SER A 24 -18.68 8.00 34.56
CA SER A 24 -18.00 7.69 33.32
C SER A 24 -16.54 7.57 33.75
N VAL A 25 -16.07 6.34 33.90
CA VAL A 25 -14.65 6.05 33.87
C VAL A 25 -14.29 6.54 32.46
N MET A 26 -13.80 7.77 32.32
CA MET A 26 -13.03 8.16 31.20
C MET A 26 -11.83 7.22 31.26
N ALA A 27 -11.93 6.09 30.58
CA ALA A 27 -10.75 5.38 30.16
C ALA A 27 -9.91 6.46 29.48
N LEU A 28 -8.78 6.81 30.09
CA LEU A 28 -7.78 7.61 29.38
C LEU A 28 -7.45 6.77 28.15
N ALA A 29 -7.99 7.16 27.00
CA ALA A 29 -7.64 6.51 25.77
C ALA A 29 -6.12 6.60 25.66
N ALA A 30 -5.46 5.46 25.57
CA ALA A 30 -4.03 5.44 25.33
C ALA A 30 -3.81 6.23 24.05
N ASN A 31 -2.91 7.21 24.10
CA ASN A 31 -2.54 7.96 22.92
C ASN A 31 -1.48 7.16 22.16
N GLY A 32 -1.64 7.07 20.86
CA GLY A 32 -0.67 6.46 19.97
C GLY A 32 -0.05 7.50 19.06
N VAL A 33 1.03 7.13 18.39
CA VAL A 33 1.65 7.89 17.33
C VAL A 33 2.09 6.94 16.23
N ILE A 34 1.91 7.35 14.98
CA ILE A 34 2.45 6.66 13.82
C ILE A 34 3.44 7.62 13.17
N PHE A 35 4.64 7.16 12.88
CA PHE A 35 5.66 7.97 12.22
C PHE A 35 6.45 7.14 11.23
N PHE A 36 7.09 7.83 10.28
CA PHE A 36 7.88 7.24 9.22
C PHE A 36 9.25 7.91 9.15
N SER A 37 10.24 7.20 8.60
CA SER A 37 11.58 7.75 8.41
C SER A 37 11.62 8.64 7.16
N ASP A 38 12.09 9.89 7.33
CA ASP A 38 12.47 10.75 6.19
C ASP A 38 13.70 10.21 5.49
N LEU A 39 13.84 10.53 4.18
CA LEU A 39 14.89 9.93 3.38
C LEU A 39 15.34 10.84 2.23
N GLU A 40 16.64 10.74 1.91
CA GLU A 40 17.23 11.26 0.69
C GLU A 40 17.74 10.09 -0.16
N THR A 41 17.46 10.11 -1.46
CA THR A 41 17.84 9.07 -2.43
C THR A 41 18.13 9.68 -3.79
N SER A 42 18.43 8.86 -4.80
CA SER A 42 18.66 9.31 -6.19
C SER A 42 17.84 8.48 -7.16
N VAL A 43 17.52 9.07 -8.32
CA VAL A 43 16.78 8.36 -9.38
C VAL A 43 17.46 7.03 -9.74
N GLY A 44 16.66 5.97 -9.79
CA GLY A 44 17.08 4.61 -10.08
C GLY A 44 17.51 3.79 -8.86
N ASP A 45 17.77 4.42 -7.72
CA ASP A 45 18.15 3.69 -6.51
C ASP A 45 16.92 3.12 -5.78
N GLU A 46 17.10 1.95 -5.17
CA GLU A 46 16.14 1.37 -4.24
C GLU A 46 16.37 1.95 -2.84
N PHE A 47 15.29 2.16 -2.09
CA PHE A 47 15.36 2.70 -0.74
C PHE A 47 14.26 2.11 0.16
N THR A 48 14.40 2.27 1.47
CA THR A 48 13.47 1.72 2.45
C THR A 48 12.94 2.82 3.36
N ILE A 49 11.62 2.91 3.49
CA ILE A 49 10.94 3.70 4.51
C ILE A 49 10.54 2.76 5.64
N THR A 50 10.89 3.12 6.87
CA THR A 50 10.43 2.41 8.06
C THR A 50 9.25 3.14 8.66
N GLY A 51 8.13 2.43 8.84
CA GLY A 51 6.98 2.88 9.59
C GLY A 51 6.99 2.30 11.00
N THR A 52 6.56 3.08 11.97
CA THR A 52 6.45 2.66 13.36
C THR A 52 5.14 3.15 13.94
N ALA A 53 4.34 2.24 14.49
CA ALA A 53 3.16 2.54 15.30
C ALA A 53 3.50 2.30 16.76
N VAL A 54 3.21 3.26 17.64
CA VAL A 54 3.49 3.17 19.09
C VAL A 54 2.22 3.48 19.87
N VAL A 55 2.01 2.74 20.94
CA VAL A 55 0.93 2.97 21.94
C VAL A 55 1.55 3.39 23.26
N SER A 56 1.18 4.57 23.75
CA SER A 56 1.74 5.10 25.00
C SER A 56 1.09 4.46 26.22
N GLY A 57 1.89 3.80 27.05
CA GLY A 57 1.48 3.29 28.35
C GLY A 57 0.81 1.93 28.36
N ASP A 58 0.75 1.24 27.20
CA ASP A 58 0.22 -0.11 27.07
C ASP A 58 1.02 -0.90 26.03
N VAL A 59 0.72 -2.18 25.88
CA VAL A 59 1.23 -3.07 24.81
C VAL A 59 0.34 -2.89 23.59
N ILE A 60 0.96 -2.76 22.41
CA ILE A 60 0.23 -2.65 21.14
C ILE A 60 -0.43 -3.99 20.79
N GLY A 61 -1.67 -3.92 20.31
CA GLY A 61 -2.40 -5.06 19.75
C GLY A 61 -2.27 -5.12 18.23
N ASP A 62 -3.38 -5.02 17.52
CA ASP A 62 -3.42 -5.02 16.06
C ASP A 62 -3.31 -3.60 15.49
N ALA A 63 -2.67 -3.49 14.32
CA ALA A 63 -2.61 -2.26 13.56
C ALA A 63 -3.00 -2.48 12.10
N THR A 64 -3.87 -1.62 11.59
CA THR A 64 -4.16 -1.46 10.15
C THR A 64 -3.94 0.00 9.81
N ILE A 65 -3.03 0.29 8.87
CA ILE A 65 -2.63 1.65 8.51
C ILE A 65 -2.73 1.79 6.98
N HIS A 66 -3.54 2.74 6.53
CA HIS A 66 -3.61 3.11 5.13
C HIS A 66 -2.62 4.24 4.85
N MET A 67 -1.94 4.16 3.72
CA MET A 67 -0.94 5.13 3.31
C MET A 67 -1.08 5.44 1.82
N THR A 68 -0.67 6.62 1.42
CA THR A 68 -0.67 7.04 0.02
C THR A 68 0.68 7.60 -0.38
N TYR A 69 1.06 7.40 -1.64
CA TYR A 69 2.28 7.96 -2.22
C TYR A 69 2.05 8.32 -3.69
N ASP A 70 2.90 9.15 -4.26
CA ASP A 70 2.83 9.51 -5.68
C ASP A 70 3.62 8.48 -6.52
N PRO A 71 2.93 7.63 -7.32
CA PRO A 71 3.58 6.60 -8.14
C PRO A 71 4.40 7.17 -9.30
N SER A 72 4.32 8.46 -9.59
CA SER A 72 5.18 9.11 -10.59
C SER A 72 6.60 9.38 -10.07
N TYR A 73 6.78 9.50 -8.76
CA TYR A 73 8.08 9.77 -8.13
C TYR A 73 8.75 8.52 -7.59
N MET A 74 7.97 7.60 -7.04
CA MET A 74 8.51 6.38 -6.44
C MET A 74 7.55 5.21 -6.67
N ARG A 75 8.08 4.02 -6.74
CA ARG A 75 7.33 2.77 -6.94
C ARG A 75 7.54 1.86 -5.75
N PHE A 76 6.46 1.35 -5.19
CA PHE A 76 6.51 0.34 -4.15
C PHE A 76 6.96 -1.01 -4.74
N GLU A 77 7.93 -1.66 -4.09
CA GLU A 77 8.47 -2.97 -4.49
C GLU A 77 7.94 -4.08 -3.59
N GLU A 78 8.17 -3.94 -2.30
CA GLU A 78 7.78 -4.92 -1.29
C GLU A 78 7.69 -4.32 0.12
N GLY A 79 7.04 -5.03 1.06
CA GLY A 79 7.00 -4.64 2.47
C GLY A 79 6.36 -5.72 3.35
N ASP A 80 6.88 -5.89 4.57
CA ASP A 80 6.35 -6.85 5.53
C ASP A 80 4.97 -6.42 6.02
N GLY A 81 3.95 -7.24 5.74
CA GLY A 81 2.56 -6.96 6.09
C GLY A 81 1.94 -5.79 5.31
N VAL A 82 2.61 -5.30 4.26
CA VAL A 82 2.15 -4.21 3.40
C VAL A 82 1.67 -4.75 2.07
N ASN A 83 0.45 -4.35 1.69
CA ASN A 83 -0.11 -4.65 0.38
C ASN A 83 -0.33 -3.35 -0.38
N ALA A 84 0.04 -3.34 -1.66
CA ALA A 84 -0.23 -2.24 -2.59
C ALA A 84 -1.45 -2.56 -3.46
N ASP A 85 -2.20 -1.53 -3.81
CA ASP A 85 -3.13 -1.54 -4.93
C ASP A 85 -2.51 -0.80 -6.13
N THR A 86 -3.26 -0.67 -7.23
CA THR A 86 -2.75 -0.11 -8.49
C THR A 86 -2.55 1.41 -8.49
N ASP A 87 -3.01 2.13 -7.46
CA ASP A 87 -3.15 3.60 -7.52
C ASP A 87 -2.31 4.35 -6.49
N GLY A 88 -1.16 3.81 -6.07
CA GLY A 88 -0.30 4.48 -5.10
C GLY A 88 -0.83 4.44 -3.66
N ASN A 89 -1.74 3.51 -3.38
CA ASN A 89 -2.27 3.27 -2.05
C ASN A 89 -1.64 2.01 -1.44
N LEU A 90 -1.29 2.09 -0.18
CA LEU A 90 -0.72 0.98 0.58
C LEU A 90 -1.57 0.71 1.81
N THR A 91 -1.63 -0.55 2.21
CA THR A 91 -2.25 -0.95 3.48
C THR A 91 -1.30 -1.86 4.23
N PHE A 92 -0.84 -1.40 5.39
CA PHE A 92 -0.15 -2.24 6.37
C PHE A 92 -1.16 -2.94 7.27
N LYS A 93 -0.91 -4.22 7.57
CA LYS A 93 -1.62 -5.00 8.59
C LYS A 93 -0.62 -5.81 9.38
N GLY A 94 -0.62 -5.59 10.70
CA GLY A 94 0.26 -6.30 11.61
C GLY A 94 -0.34 -6.43 13.00
N SER A 95 0.22 -7.34 13.80
CA SER A 95 -0.15 -7.58 15.18
C SER A 95 1.09 -7.44 16.06
N GLY A 96 0.91 -6.88 17.26
CA GLY A 96 1.95 -6.81 18.26
C GLY A 96 2.39 -8.20 18.74
N ASP A 97 3.58 -8.28 19.31
CA ASP A 97 4.17 -9.52 19.85
C ASP A 97 3.66 -9.89 21.27
N GLY A 98 2.73 -9.10 21.80
CA GLY A 98 2.16 -9.27 23.16
C GLY A 98 3.06 -8.75 24.28
N SER A 99 4.17 -8.07 23.97
CA SER A 99 5.11 -7.54 24.96
C SER A 99 5.62 -6.13 24.66
N SER A 100 5.57 -5.71 23.39
CA SER A 100 6.06 -4.41 22.92
C SER A 100 4.96 -3.35 22.89
N ASP A 101 5.34 -2.10 23.11
CA ASP A 101 4.50 -0.92 22.92
C ASP A 101 4.42 -0.47 21.46
N ARG A 102 5.13 -1.16 20.54
CA ARG A 102 5.27 -0.74 19.14
C ARG A 102 5.24 -1.89 18.16
N ILE A 103 4.88 -1.58 16.92
CA ILE A 103 5.08 -2.40 15.72
C ILE A 103 5.92 -1.60 14.74
N GLU A 104 7.00 -2.19 14.24
CA GLU A 104 7.82 -1.64 13.16
C GLU A 104 7.58 -2.45 11.89
N PHE A 105 7.51 -1.77 10.76
CA PHE A 105 7.37 -2.38 9.43
C PHE A 105 8.19 -1.59 8.41
N THR A 106 8.58 -2.26 7.35
CA THR A 106 9.41 -1.68 6.30
C THR A 106 8.69 -1.71 4.96
N MET A 107 8.96 -0.71 4.15
CA MET A 107 8.46 -0.57 2.78
C MET A 107 9.64 -0.22 1.88
N LYS A 108 9.89 -1.06 0.89
CA LYS A 108 10.93 -0.86 -0.10
C LYS A 108 10.33 -0.20 -1.33
N PHE A 109 11.00 0.81 -1.83
CA PHE A 109 10.62 1.58 -3.02
C PHE A 109 11.79 1.69 -3.98
N GLN A 110 11.50 1.98 -5.24
CA GLN A 110 12.45 2.47 -6.23
C GLN A 110 12.14 3.92 -6.59
N ALA A 111 13.16 4.78 -6.63
CA ALA A 111 13.04 6.17 -7.04
C ALA A 111 12.97 6.30 -8.57
N LEU A 112 11.91 6.93 -9.08
CA LEU A 112 11.62 7.01 -10.51
C LEU A 112 11.96 8.38 -11.11
N GLN A 113 11.74 9.46 -10.36
CA GLN A 113 11.85 10.83 -10.85
C GLN A 113 12.48 11.74 -9.80
N GLU A 114 13.35 12.67 -10.25
CA GLU A 114 13.93 13.72 -9.42
C GLU A 114 12.85 14.68 -8.88
N GLY A 115 12.96 15.04 -7.61
CA GLY A 115 12.06 15.96 -6.94
C GLY A 115 11.83 15.63 -5.47
N SER A 116 10.81 16.23 -4.89
CA SER A 116 10.38 15.93 -3.53
C SER A 116 8.96 15.38 -3.55
N THR A 117 8.77 14.30 -2.84
CA THR A 117 7.47 13.63 -2.68
C THR A 117 7.27 13.23 -1.22
N ARG A 118 6.13 12.66 -0.92
CA ARG A 118 5.78 12.26 0.43
C ARG A 118 5.03 10.93 0.43
N LEU A 119 5.30 10.11 1.45
CA LEU A 119 4.41 9.05 1.89
C LEU A 119 3.53 9.63 2.99
N GLU A 120 2.23 9.63 2.82
CA GLU A 120 1.27 10.19 3.77
C GLU A 120 0.44 9.06 4.41
N GLN A 121 0.23 9.16 5.71
CA GLN A 121 -0.73 8.31 6.39
C GLN A 121 -2.15 8.79 6.08
N GLY A 122 -3.04 7.85 5.80
CA GLY A 122 -4.48 8.04 5.79
C GLY A 122 -5.14 7.49 7.06
N ASP A 123 -6.29 6.86 6.90
CA ASP A 123 -7.01 6.23 8.02
C ASP A 123 -6.16 5.14 8.67
N ALA A 124 -6.17 5.10 10.00
CA ALA A 124 -5.51 4.06 10.77
C ALA A 124 -6.42 3.52 11.89
N THR A 125 -6.33 2.22 12.12
CA THR A 125 -6.94 1.55 13.27
C THR A 125 -5.82 0.84 14.03
N VAL A 126 -5.57 1.29 15.25
CA VAL A 126 -4.60 0.68 16.16
C VAL A 126 -5.35 0.28 17.43
N THR A 127 -5.01 -0.86 17.99
CA THR A 127 -5.59 -1.34 19.25
C THR A 127 -4.49 -1.55 20.30
N ASP A 128 -4.90 -1.52 21.58
CA ASP A 128 -4.08 -2.01 22.67
C ASP A 128 -4.19 -3.54 22.82
N SER A 129 -3.47 -4.12 23.78
CA SER A 129 -3.48 -5.56 24.05
C SER A 129 -4.84 -6.11 24.50
N ALA A 130 -5.74 -5.25 24.97
CA ALA A 130 -7.11 -5.59 25.36
C ALA A 130 -8.09 -5.49 24.17
N GLY A 131 -7.63 -5.04 22.98
CA GLY A 131 -8.45 -4.82 21.79
C GLY A 131 -9.19 -3.48 21.80
N SER A 132 -8.87 -2.55 22.70
CA SER A 132 -9.46 -1.22 22.73
C SER A 132 -8.81 -0.33 21.68
N SER A 133 -9.61 0.46 20.97
CA SER A 133 -9.09 1.38 19.96
C SER A 133 -8.24 2.49 20.56
N VAL A 134 -7.08 2.74 19.98
CA VAL A 134 -6.13 3.80 20.33
C VAL A 134 -6.18 4.89 19.29
N ALA A 135 -6.39 6.15 19.73
CA ALA A 135 -6.28 7.29 18.83
C ALA A 135 -4.79 7.59 18.57
N CYS A 136 -4.39 7.61 17.31
CA CYS A 136 -3.01 7.87 16.90
C CYS A 136 -2.90 9.25 16.24
N GLU A 137 -1.80 9.95 16.50
CA GLU A 137 -1.38 11.10 15.71
C GLU A 137 -0.89 10.60 14.34
N GLU A 138 -1.28 11.34 13.28
CA GLU A 138 -0.94 11.03 11.90
C GLU A 138 0.53 11.38 11.60
N GLY A 139 1.21 10.51 10.84
CA GLY A 139 2.57 10.67 10.41
C GLY A 139 2.73 10.74 8.88
N TYR A 140 3.92 11.14 8.45
CA TYR A 140 4.32 11.13 7.05
C TYR A 140 5.84 10.92 6.95
N ALA A 141 6.32 10.58 5.74
CA ALA A 141 7.74 10.62 5.39
C ALA A 141 7.97 11.62 4.25
N ASP A 142 8.90 12.55 4.44
CA ASP A 142 9.41 13.36 3.34
C ASP A 142 10.52 12.60 2.61
N VAL A 143 10.37 12.49 1.28
CA VAL A 143 11.32 11.81 0.39
C VAL A 143 11.89 12.83 -0.60
N THR A 144 13.20 13.05 -0.55
CA THR A 144 13.91 13.88 -1.51
C THR A 144 14.70 12.99 -2.48
N ILE A 145 14.38 13.07 -3.75
CA ILE A 145 15.01 12.30 -4.82
C ILE A 145 15.91 13.22 -5.64
N GLY A 146 17.20 13.03 -5.54
CA GLY A 146 18.20 13.75 -6.32
C GLY A 146 18.44 13.14 -7.69
N ALA A 147 19.29 13.81 -8.49
CA ALA A 147 19.74 13.29 -9.78
C ALA A 147 20.44 11.93 -9.58
N GLY A 148 20.17 10.98 -10.50
CA GLY A 148 20.71 9.62 -10.43
C GLY A 148 20.82 8.98 -11.80
N ASP A 149 20.76 7.65 -11.86
CA ASP A 149 20.89 6.87 -13.08
C ASP A 149 19.55 6.21 -13.45
N PRO A 150 18.78 6.78 -14.41
CA PRO A 150 17.51 6.21 -14.84
C PRO A 150 17.62 4.79 -15.43
N SER A 151 18.81 4.36 -15.88
CA SER A 151 18.99 3.02 -16.42
C SER A 151 18.90 1.91 -15.36
N LYS A 152 18.94 2.28 -14.08
CA LYS A 152 18.71 1.37 -12.96
C LYS A 152 17.23 1.15 -12.63
N ILE A 153 16.32 1.97 -13.18
CA ILE A 153 14.88 1.79 -12.98
C ILE A 153 14.50 0.47 -13.65
N LYS A 154 14.05 -0.47 -12.82
CA LYS A 154 13.59 -1.77 -13.30
C LYS A 154 12.21 -1.60 -13.94
N ASP A 155 12.00 -2.18 -15.10
CA ASP A 155 10.66 -2.35 -15.64
C ASP A 155 9.96 -3.43 -14.79
N VAL A 156 9.05 -2.98 -13.90
CA VAL A 156 8.28 -3.94 -13.09
C VAL A 156 7.20 -4.54 -13.97
N ALA A 157 7.36 -5.82 -14.17
CA ALA A 157 6.40 -6.59 -14.89
C ALA A 157 5.18 -6.91 -13.99
N SER A 158 4.15 -6.08 -14.04
CA SER A 158 2.82 -6.51 -13.64
C SER A 158 2.22 -7.32 -14.80
N GLY A 159 2.18 -8.64 -14.69
CA GLY A 159 1.68 -9.45 -15.80
C GLY A 159 1.76 -10.95 -15.55
N THR A 160 1.51 -11.70 -16.60
CA THR A 160 1.50 -13.16 -16.57
C THR A 160 2.87 -13.74 -16.91
N SER A 161 3.35 -14.70 -16.12
CA SER A 161 4.57 -15.44 -16.44
C SER A 161 4.42 -16.23 -17.74
N VAL A 162 5.43 -16.12 -18.61
CA VAL A 162 5.53 -16.81 -19.89
C VAL A 162 6.89 -17.50 -19.96
N THR A 163 6.91 -18.77 -20.35
CA THR A 163 8.16 -19.51 -20.55
C THR A 163 8.46 -19.65 -22.05
N ILE A 164 9.61 -19.14 -22.50
CA ILE A 164 10.05 -19.24 -23.89
C ILE A 164 11.44 -19.90 -23.89
N ASP A 165 11.59 -21.02 -24.59
CA ASP A 165 12.82 -21.78 -24.68
C ASP A 165 13.45 -22.13 -23.29
N GLY A 166 12.61 -22.33 -22.27
CA GLY A 166 13.02 -22.66 -20.90
C GLY A 166 13.44 -21.45 -20.05
N GLN A 167 13.33 -20.24 -20.57
CA GLN A 167 13.56 -18.99 -19.85
C GLN A 167 12.20 -18.34 -19.47
N GLU A 168 12.11 -17.83 -18.25
CA GLU A 168 10.93 -17.14 -17.77
C GLU A 168 10.96 -15.65 -18.13
N TYR A 169 9.85 -15.17 -18.61
CA TYR A 169 9.55 -13.77 -18.89
C TYR A 169 8.24 -13.40 -18.23
N THR A 170 7.99 -12.11 -18.07
CA THR A 170 6.68 -11.60 -17.69
C THR A 170 6.09 -10.81 -18.83
N LEU A 171 4.90 -11.22 -19.30
CA LEU A 171 4.08 -10.45 -20.23
C LEU A 171 3.52 -9.24 -19.48
N SER A 172 4.00 -8.05 -19.82
CA SER A 172 3.64 -6.79 -19.16
C SER A 172 2.88 -5.87 -20.10
N GLY A 173 1.89 -5.15 -19.57
CA GLY A 173 1.26 -4.02 -20.25
C GLY A 173 1.87 -2.68 -19.86
N ASP A 174 2.88 -2.68 -18.99
CA ASP A 174 3.47 -1.47 -18.42
C ASP A 174 4.68 -1.01 -19.25
N PHE A 175 4.40 -0.23 -20.30
CA PHE A 175 5.39 0.40 -21.15
C PHE A 175 4.87 1.74 -21.71
N SER A 176 5.78 2.66 -22.00
CA SER A 176 5.45 3.93 -22.63
C SER A 176 5.17 3.75 -24.14
N ASP A 177 4.20 4.48 -24.68
CA ASP A 177 3.89 4.47 -26.12
C ASP A 177 5.08 4.89 -26.99
N SER A 178 6.03 5.66 -26.43
CA SER A 178 7.27 6.04 -27.12
C SER A 178 8.24 4.87 -27.36
N MET A 179 8.06 3.75 -26.67
CA MET A 179 8.86 2.54 -26.83
C MET A 179 8.35 1.64 -27.97
N ILE A 180 7.12 1.88 -28.44
CA ILE A 180 6.49 1.05 -29.48
C ILE A 180 7.30 1.11 -30.75
N PRO A 181 7.66 -0.05 -31.36
CA PRO A 181 8.43 -0.12 -32.59
C PRO A 181 7.76 0.62 -33.78
N ALA A 182 8.56 1.19 -34.64
CA ALA A 182 8.06 1.93 -35.80
C ALA A 182 7.15 1.05 -36.67
N GLY A 183 5.97 1.57 -37.02
CA GLY A 183 4.96 0.85 -37.82
C GLY A 183 3.90 0.14 -37.01
N PHE A 184 4.02 0.17 -35.69
CA PHE A 184 3.00 -0.31 -34.75
C PHE A 184 2.41 0.88 -33.97
N THR A 185 1.24 0.66 -33.36
CA THR A 185 0.54 1.60 -32.48
C THR A 185 0.11 0.86 -31.22
N ALA A 186 -0.10 1.60 -30.14
CA ALA A 186 -0.66 1.01 -28.93
C ALA A 186 -2.01 0.32 -29.23
N GLY A 187 -2.20 -0.87 -28.70
CA GLY A 187 -3.38 -1.68 -28.88
C GLY A 187 -3.50 -2.73 -27.78
N GLU A 188 -4.45 -3.62 -27.93
CA GLU A 188 -4.69 -4.70 -26.97
C GLU A 188 -4.31 -6.05 -27.58
N ILE A 189 -3.69 -6.91 -26.79
CA ILE A 189 -3.44 -8.32 -27.07
C ILE A 189 -4.13 -9.19 -26.03
N THR A 190 -4.57 -10.38 -26.43
CA THR A 190 -5.21 -11.33 -25.52
C THR A 190 -4.33 -12.56 -25.34
N TYR A 191 -3.97 -12.86 -24.10
CA TYR A 191 -3.19 -14.04 -23.74
C TYR A 191 -3.82 -14.71 -22.51
N ASN A 192 -4.09 -16.02 -22.58
CA ASN A 192 -4.73 -16.80 -21.52
C ASN A 192 -6.01 -16.15 -20.94
N ASP A 193 -6.92 -15.72 -21.84
CA ASP A 193 -8.21 -15.08 -21.49
C ASP A 193 -8.08 -13.72 -20.77
N SER A 194 -6.87 -13.16 -20.69
CA SER A 194 -6.60 -11.84 -20.13
C SER A 194 -6.15 -10.87 -21.20
N THR A 195 -6.54 -9.61 -21.08
CA THR A 195 -6.20 -8.55 -22.04
C THR A 195 -5.02 -7.72 -21.50
N TYR A 196 -4.02 -7.50 -22.32
CA TYR A 196 -2.84 -6.73 -22.00
C TYR A 196 -2.67 -5.59 -23.00
N LYS A 197 -2.08 -4.49 -22.57
CA LYS A 197 -1.57 -3.48 -23.49
C LYS A 197 -0.45 -4.11 -24.33
N GLY A 198 -0.50 -3.91 -25.63
CA GLY A 198 0.49 -4.40 -26.58
C GLY A 198 0.70 -3.40 -27.72
N ALA A 199 1.44 -3.80 -28.75
CA ALA A 199 1.58 -3.02 -29.96
C ALA A 199 0.93 -3.77 -31.13
N VAL A 200 0.15 -3.07 -31.96
CA VAL A 200 -0.60 -3.66 -33.06
C VAL A 200 -0.31 -2.93 -34.35
N GLN A 201 -0.29 -3.67 -35.46
CA GLN A 201 -0.19 -3.10 -36.83
C GLN A 201 -1.53 -3.32 -37.53
N GLU A 202 -2.35 -2.30 -37.61
CA GLU A 202 -3.72 -2.37 -38.15
C GLU A 202 -3.83 -2.96 -39.57
N LYS A 203 -2.84 -2.70 -40.42
CA LYS A 203 -2.88 -3.13 -41.82
C LYS A 203 -2.66 -4.63 -42.04
N THR A 204 -1.88 -5.25 -41.16
CA THR A 204 -1.48 -6.66 -41.30
C THR A 204 -2.08 -7.53 -40.20
N GLY A 205 -2.58 -6.92 -39.14
CA GLY A 205 -3.05 -7.64 -37.96
C GLY A 205 -1.91 -8.20 -37.09
N LEU A 206 -0.66 -7.84 -37.35
CA LEU A 206 0.47 -8.26 -36.52
C LEU A 206 0.36 -7.65 -35.14
N GLN A 207 0.74 -8.44 -34.13
CA GLN A 207 0.72 -8.04 -32.73
C GLN A 207 2.10 -8.24 -32.11
N MET A 208 2.43 -7.38 -31.17
CA MET A 208 3.61 -7.51 -30.34
C MET A 208 3.23 -7.41 -28.87
N ALA A 209 3.80 -8.30 -28.08
CA ALA A 209 3.74 -8.29 -26.64
C ALA A 209 5.00 -7.65 -26.05
N TYR A 210 4.90 -6.96 -24.94
CA TYR A 210 6.05 -6.48 -24.19
C TYR A 210 6.38 -7.52 -23.11
N LEU A 211 7.55 -8.14 -23.25
CA LEU A 211 8.03 -9.16 -22.33
C LEU A 211 9.21 -8.64 -21.52
N VAL A 212 9.18 -8.84 -20.22
CA VAL A 212 10.24 -8.45 -19.28
C VAL A 212 10.94 -9.70 -18.78
N ASP A 213 12.27 -9.75 -18.86
CA ASP A 213 13.07 -10.86 -18.37
C ASP A 213 13.31 -10.80 -16.85
N GLY A 214 13.98 -11.82 -16.31
CA GLY A 214 14.27 -11.92 -14.85
C GLY A 214 15.20 -10.82 -14.31
N ASP A 215 15.90 -10.08 -15.20
CA ASP A 215 16.75 -8.95 -14.83
C ASP A 215 15.99 -7.60 -14.89
N GLY A 216 14.69 -7.65 -15.23
CA GLY A 216 13.83 -6.48 -15.34
C GLY A 216 13.98 -5.72 -16.65
N LYS A 217 14.64 -6.30 -17.66
CA LYS A 217 14.77 -5.70 -18.97
C LYS A 217 13.60 -6.12 -19.85
N GLY A 218 12.83 -5.13 -20.35
CA GLY A 218 11.71 -5.35 -21.24
C GLY A 218 12.07 -5.15 -22.71
N ASP A 219 11.42 -5.93 -23.61
CA ASP A 219 11.53 -5.80 -25.06
C ASP A 219 10.22 -6.25 -25.73
N PHE A 220 10.00 -5.78 -26.99
CA PHE A 220 8.85 -6.21 -27.78
C PHE A 220 9.12 -7.51 -28.51
N TRP A 221 8.19 -8.44 -28.41
CA TRP A 221 8.21 -9.75 -29.05
C TRP A 221 7.00 -9.88 -29.97
N MET A 222 7.20 -10.41 -31.16
CA MET A 222 6.08 -10.78 -32.03
C MET A 222 5.20 -11.83 -31.35
N TYR A 223 3.90 -11.59 -31.35
CA TYR A 223 2.91 -12.49 -30.77
C TYR A 223 2.04 -13.10 -31.85
N ASP A 224 2.01 -14.44 -31.94
CA ASP A 224 1.14 -15.18 -32.85
C ASP A 224 -0.09 -15.67 -32.09
N LEU A 225 -1.25 -15.11 -32.46
CA LEU A 225 -2.55 -15.47 -31.90
C LEU A 225 -2.97 -16.91 -32.18
N SER A 226 -2.45 -17.53 -33.25
CA SER A 226 -2.91 -18.84 -33.69
C SER A 226 -2.45 -19.98 -32.79
N ASP A 227 -1.30 -19.82 -32.16
CA ASP A 227 -0.68 -20.82 -31.29
C ASP A 227 -0.20 -20.24 -29.95
N SER A 228 -0.47 -18.94 -29.70
CA SER A 228 -0.05 -18.21 -28.51
C SER A 228 1.46 -18.21 -28.28
N SER A 229 2.24 -18.20 -29.36
CA SER A 229 3.69 -18.22 -29.32
C SER A 229 4.30 -16.82 -29.39
N PHE A 230 5.53 -16.71 -28.88
CA PHE A 230 6.32 -15.49 -28.92
C PHE A 230 7.62 -15.73 -29.69
N SER A 231 8.03 -14.77 -30.50
CA SER A 231 9.30 -14.79 -31.19
C SER A 231 9.97 -13.41 -31.15
N PRO A 232 11.31 -13.32 -31.15
CA PRO A 232 12.02 -12.04 -31.18
C PRO A 232 11.57 -11.17 -32.37
N ALA A 233 11.43 -9.85 -32.13
CA ALA A 233 10.99 -8.87 -33.11
C ALA A 233 12.10 -8.38 -34.02
#